data_df27cddfccc44178ab9c36b634886f6a
#
_entry.id   df27cddfccc44178ab9c36b634886f6a
#
_cell.length_a   1.000
_cell.length_b   1.000
_cell.length_c   1.000
_cell.angle_alpha   90.00
_cell.angle_beta   90.00
_cell.angle_gamma   90.00
#
_symmetry.space_group_name_H-M   'P 1'
#
loop_
_entity.id
_entity.type
_entity.pdbx_description
1 polymer ?
#
loop_
_entity_poly.entity_id
_entity_poly.type
_entity_poly.pdbx_seq_one_letter_code
_entity_poly.pdbx_strand_id
1 'polypeptide(L)'
;MRPNQYITRLILLGTAVTASSCMMGPDFKPVDMPMPAAFRGAGASTESIADLPWWKVFKNKDLQDLLTDTYNNNRDLKAAMARVEKARQYITVTEAPLFPWADYAGGLSKGANYTSGNIVQTTGTTLTPGMIDGGISWELDIWGKTRRLTEAARADYLASEEGQRALMLSLLRQVADSYLQLLQLDEQLAIVQKSVESYSECLRLFDEQLEGQVGDKLQVSSAKAALASSQAQIPAIEAQIANLENAVSALAGRAPGHIRRSGSLRDISYNIKVPAGIPAYILSRRPDVRQSEYQLRAANADVGAAIADYFPTISLTAAGGIASSDLRHVQGRRGGWG
;
A
#
# COMPACT_ATOMS: atom_id res chain seq x y z
N MET A 1 56.19 4.28 -31.09
CA MET A 1 54.88 3.86 -30.50
C MET A 1 54.32 2.74 -31.37
N ARG A 2 54.11 1.55 -30.79
CA ARG A 2 53.79 0.34 -31.56
C ARG A 2 52.27 0.31 -31.89
N PRO A 3 51.87 0.20 -33.16
CA PRO A 3 50.46 0.22 -33.59
C PRO A 3 49.59 -0.87 -32.97
N ASN A 4 50.16 -1.97 -32.50
CA ASN A 4 49.43 -3.07 -31.85
C ASN A 4 48.73 -2.71 -30.51
N GLN A 5 49.23 -1.71 -29.81
CA GLN A 5 48.63 -1.35 -28.52
C GLN A 5 47.26 -0.65 -28.65
N TYR A 6 47.03 0.09 -29.74
CA TYR A 6 45.75 0.75 -30.01
C TYR A 6 44.67 -0.25 -30.43
N ILE A 7 45.05 -1.23 -31.25
CA ILE A 7 44.14 -2.31 -31.70
C ILE A 7 43.70 -3.18 -30.50
N THR A 8 44.63 -3.53 -29.60
CA THR A 8 44.33 -4.30 -28.39
C THR A 8 43.46 -3.53 -27.44
N ARG A 9 43.68 -2.22 -27.31
CA ARG A 9 42.81 -1.36 -26.48
C ARG A 9 41.43 -1.14 -27.08
N LEU A 10 41.31 -1.02 -28.41
CA LEU A 10 40.02 -0.94 -29.10
C LEU A 10 39.21 -2.23 -29.00
N ILE A 11 39.88 -3.39 -29.12
CA ILE A 11 39.26 -4.72 -28.96
C ILE A 11 38.78 -4.88 -27.50
N LEU A 12 39.59 -4.52 -26.51
CA LEU A 12 39.21 -4.56 -25.09
C LEU A 12 38.05 -3.60 -24.77
N LEU A 13 38.03 -2.39 -25.36
CA LEU A 13 36.87 -1.47 -25.21
C LEU A 13 35.62 -2.03 -25.93
N GLY A 14 35.77 -2.62 -27.11
CA GLY A 14 34.69 -3.19 -27.88
C GLY A 14 34.04 -4.40 -27.16
N THR A 15 34.85 -5.27 -26.55
CA THR A 15 34.35 -6.40 -25.76
C THR A 15 33.71 -5.97 -24.44
N ALA A 16 34.20 -4.90 -23.80
CA ALA A 16 33.57 -4.34 -22.59
C ALA A 16 32.19 -3.71 -22.86
N VAL A 17 31.98 -3.10 -24.03
CA VAL A 17 30.68 -2.52 -24.41
C VAL A 17 29.63 -3.58 -24.74
N THR A 18 30.03 -4.73 -25.31
CA THR A 18 29.10 -5.83 -25.61
C THR A 18 28.72 -6.67 -24.38
N ALA A 19 29.57 -6.70 -23.36
CA ALA A 19 29.28 -7.39 -22.09
C ALA A 19 28.19 -6.69 -21.23
N SER A 20 27.96 -5.40 -21.43
CA SER A 20 26.98 -4.63 -20.65
C SER A 20 25.50 -4.91 -21.00
N SER A 21 25.24 -5.75 -22.01
CA SER A 21 23.87 -6.06 -22.50
C SER A 21 23.28 -7.38 -22.01
N CYS A 22 24.06 -8.26 -21.36
CA CYS A 22 23.53 -9.55 -20.91
C CYS A 22 22.77 -9.42 -19.59
N MET A 23 21.45 -9.49 -19.65
CA MET A 23 20.59 -9.74 -18.49
C MET A 23 20.08 -11.18 -18.56
N MET A 24 20.31 -11.94 -17.48
CA MET A 24 19.85 -13.33 -17.42
C MET A 24 18.36 -13.42 -17.14
N GLY A 25 17.77 -14.55 -17.58
CA GLY A 25 16.35 -14.85 -17.39
C GLY A 25 15.42 -14.29 -18.48
N PRO A 26 14.18 -14.74 -18.47
CA PRO A 26 13.17 -14.31 -19.45
C PRO A 26 12.68 -12.89 -19.18
N ASP A 27 12.42 -12.14 -20.25
CA ASP A 27 11.73 -10.87 -20.14
C ASP A 27 10.24 -11.09 -19.87
N PHE A 28 9.67 -10.23 -19.02
CA PHE A 28 8.25 -10.30 -18.70
C PHE A 28 7.39 -10.10 -19.95
N LYS A 29 6.41 -10.98 -20.12
CA LYS A 29 5.35 -10.82 -21.13
C LYS A 29 4.01 -10.72 -20.41
N PRO A 30 3.20 -9.69 -20.71
CA PRO A 30 1.86 -9.59 -20.15
C PRO A 30 1.05 -10.86 -20.43
N VAL A 31 0.21 -11.24 -19.46
CA VAL A 31 -0.69 -12.39 -19.64
C VAL A 31 -1.81 -11.96 -20.58
N ASP A 32 -1.91 -12.63 -21.72
CA ASP A 32 -3.04 -12.44 -22.62
C ASP A 32 -4.27 -13.14 -22.03
N MET A 33 -5.24 -12.34 -21.62
CA MET A 33 -6.52 -12.82 -21.12
C MET A 33 -7.55 -12.73 -22.25
N PRO A 34 -8.00 -13.85 -22.84
CA PRO A 34 -9.04 -13.82 -23.84
C PRO A 34 -10.34 -13.29 -23.22
N MET A 35 -10.72 -12.08 -23.62
CA MET A 35 -11.94 -11.43 -23.12
C MET A 35 -13.03 -11.48 -24.16
N PRO A 36 -14.28 -11.76 -23.76
CA PRO A 36 -15.42 -11.66 -24.69
C PRO A 36 -15.57 -10.22 -25.16
N ALA A 37 -15.87 -10.04 -26.45
CA ALA A 37 -16.03 -8.73 -27.07
C ALA A 37 -17.24 -7.95 -26.52
N ALA A 38 -18.23 -8.63 -25.92
CA ALA A 38 -19.41 -8.03 -25.31
C ALA A 38 -19.90 -8.84 -24.10
N PHE A 39 -20.53 -8.17 -23.13
CA PHE A 39 -21.20 -8.82 -22.02
C PHE A 39 -22.54 -9.46 -22.44
N ARG A 40 -22.96 -10.52 -21.74
CA ARG A 40 -24.29 -11.09 -21.94
C ARG A 40 -25.36 -10.04 -21.66
N GLY A 41 -26.24 -9.80 -22.63
CA GLY A 41 -27.32 -8.80 -22.53
C GLY A 41 -26.89 -7.36 -22.83
N ALA A 42 -25.67 -7.14 -23.32
CA ALA A 42 -25.23 -5.82 -23.75
C ALA A 42 -26.04 -5.35 -24.97
N GLY A 43 -26.78 -4.24 -24.82
CA GLY A 43 -27.25 -3.45 -25.95
C GLY A 43 -26.09 -2.66 -26.57
N ALA A 44 -26.28 -2.16 -27.77
CA ALA A 44 -25.27 -1.40 -28.55
C ALA A 44 -25.00 0.01 -27.97
N SER A 45 -24.64 0.12 -26.68
CA SER A 45 -24.23 1.39 -26.07
C SER A 45 -22.71 1.48 -26.04
N THR A 46 -22.17 2.52 -26.64
CA THR A 46 -20.73 2.82 -26.68
C THR A 46 -20.27 3.69 -25.51
N GLU A 47 -21.19 4.22 -24.69
CA GLU A 47 -20.85 5.05 -23.55
C GLU A 47 -20.48 4.20 -22.33
N SER A 48 -19.39 4.54 -21.68
CA SER A 48 -18.91 3.89 -20.44
C SER A 48 -18.94 4.89 -19.28
N ILE A 49 -19.53 4.49 -18.15
CA ILE A 49 -19.43 5.27 -16.91
C ILE A 49 -18.10 5.04 -16.18
N ALA A 50 -17.26 4.16 -16.68
CA ALA A 50 -15.98 3.82 -16.06
C ALA A 50 -15.00 5.00 -15.94
N ASP A 51 -15.18 6.02 -16.77
CA ASP A 51 -14.35 7.23 -16.77
C ASP A 51 -14.96 8.37 -15.93
N LEU A 52 -16.19 8.20 -15.45
CA LEU A 52 -16.82 9.19 -14.57
C LEU A 52 -16.34 8.98 -13.12
N PRO A 53 -15.98 10.05 -12.42
CA PRO A 53 -15.77 9.97 -10.99
C PRO A 53 -17.10 9.59 -10.34
N TRP A 54 -17.23 8.31 -9.95
CA TRP A 54 -18.48 7.69 -9.47
C TRP A 54 -19.10 8.45 -8.28
N TRP A 55 -18.28 9.12 -7.46
CA TRP A 55 -18.78 9.95 -6.35
C TRP A 55 -19.57 11.17 -6.81
N LYS A 56 -19.36 11.66 -8.04
CA LYS A 56 -20.16 12.75 -8.64
C LYS A 56 -21.52 12.28 -9.13
N VAL A 57 -21.71 10.98 -9.25
CA VAL A 57 -23.01 10.38 -9.62
C VAL A 57 -24.02 10.59 -8.49
N PHE A 58 -23.57 10.57 -7.23
CA PHE A 58 -24.39 10.90 -6.08
C PHE A 58 -24.46 12.42 -5.89
N LYS A 59 -25.62 13.01 -6.20
CA LYS A 59 -25.85 14.46 -6.09
C LYS A 59 -26.06 14.94 -4.65
N ASN A 60 -25.61 14.18 -3.64
CA ASN A 60 -25.72 14.53 -2.24
C ASN A 60 -24.41 15.19 -1.77
N LYS A 61 -24.52 16.45 -1.33
CA LYS A 61 -23.37 17.26 -0.92
C LYS A 61 -22.71 16.72 0.35
N ASP A 62 -23.52 16.31 1.35
CA ASP A 62 -22.97 15.79 2.62
C ASP A 62 -22.15 14.51 2.39
N LEU A 63 -22.61 13.63 1.48
CA LEU A 63 -21.83 12.45 1.07
C LEU A 63 -20.54 12.86 0.37
N GLN A 64 -20.58 13.83 -0.55
CA GLN A 64 -19.37 14.28 -1.27
C GLN A 64 -18.34 14.90 -0.32
N ASP A 65 -18.80 15.73 0.64
CA ASP A 65 -17.95 16.32 1.67
C ASP A 65 -17.33 15.24 2.55
N LEU A 66 -18.11 14.23 2.97
CA LEU A 66 -17.66 13.11 3.77
C LEU A 66 -16.61 12.24 3.04
N LEU A 67 -16.82 11.99 1.76
CA LEU A 67 -15.85 11.26 0.91
C LEU A 67 -14.54 12.05 0.75
N THR A 68 -14.63 13.37 0.61
CA THR A 68 -13.47 14.25 0.53
C THR A 68 -12.70 14.28 1.85
N ASP A 69 -13.40 14.37 2.98
CA ASP A 69 -12.79 14.29 4.31
C ASP A 69 -12.09 12.96 4.53
N THR A 70 -12.73 11.86 4.11
CA THR A 70 -12.14 10.52 4.21
C THR A 70 -10.84 10.43 3.38
N TYR A 71 -10.87 10.90 2.15
CA TYR A 71 -9.70 10.90 1.28
C TYR A 71 -8.51 11.65 1.90
N ASN A 72 -8.78 12.83 2.52
CA ASN A 72 -7.73 13.68 3.07
C ASN A 72 -7.21 13.20 4.44
N ASN A 73 -8.07 12.58 5.24
CA ASN A 73 -7.78 12.37 6.67
C ASN A 73 -7.64 10.90 7.07
N ASN A 74 -8.11 9.95 6.25
CA ASN A 74 -8.06 8.53 6.61
C ASN A 74 -6.64 8.07 6.92
N ARG A 75 -6.47 7.36 8.04
CA ARG A 75 -5.16 6.92 8.55
C ARG A 75 -4.57 5.78 7.73
N ASP A 76 -5.41 4.87 7.25
CA ASP A 76 -4.96 3.73 6.45
C ASP A 76 -4.48 4.19 5.08
N LEU A 77 -5.14 5.20 4.49
CA LEU A 77 -4.69 5.80 3.24
C LEU A 77 -3.35 6.51 3.41
N LYS A 78 -3.15 7.26 4.51
CA LYS A 78 -1.85 7.88 4.84
C LYS A 78 -0.75 6.82 5.03
N ALA A 79 -1.07 5.71 5.69
CA ALA A 79 -0.13 4.60 5.84
C ALA A 79 0.20 3.94 4.49
N ALA A 80 -0.78 3.79 3.60
CA ALA A 80 -0.55 3.27 2.24
C ALA A 80 0.36 4.21 1.43
N MET A 81 0.16 5.53 1.51
CA MET A 81 1.04 6.53 0.87
C MET A 81 2.48 6.41 1.37
N ALA A 82 2.68 6.24 2.68
CA ALA A 82 4.02 6.04 3.24
C ALA A 82 4.66 4.72 2.77
N ARG A 83 3.86 3.64 2.56
CA ARG A 83 4.36 2.38 2.00
C ARG A 83 4.79 2.54 0.54
N VAL A 84 4.07 3.31 -0.27
CA VAL A 84 4.45 3.65 -1.65
C VAL A 84 5.78 4.39 -1.66
N GLU A 85 5.94 5.40 -0.80
CA GLU A 85 7.21 6.15 -0.70
C GLU A 85 8.37 5.25 -0.23
N LYS A 86 8.12 4.35 0.74
CA LYS A 86 9.11 3.33 1.14
C LYS A 86 9.53 2.46 -0.05
N ALA A 87 8.56 1.97 -0.84
CA ALA A 87 8.85 1.14 -2.01
C ALA A 87 9.65 1.92 -3.06
N ARG A 88 9.35 3.21 -3.25
CA ARG A 88 10.10 4.09 -4.13
C ARG A 88 11.56 4.24 -3.70
N GLN A 89 11.80 4.47 -2.40
CA GLN A 89 13.17 4.59 -1.87
C GLN A 89 13.92 3.25 -1.92
N TYR A 90 13.21 2.13 -1.87
CA TYR A 90 13.82 0.81 -1.96
C TYR A 90 14.46 0.54 -3.33
N ILE A 91 13.99 1.17 -4.40
CA ILE A 91 14.64 1.12 -5.72
C ILE A 91 16.09 1.61 -5.60
N THR A 92 16.33 2.73 -4.92
CA THR A 92 17.68 3.26 -4.71
C THR A 92 18.56 2.29 -3.91
N VAL A 93 17.99 1.59 -2.94
CA VAL A 93 18.71 0.57 -2.16
C VAL A 93 19.13 -0.61 -3.05
N THR A 94 18.24 -1.05 -3.94
CA THR A 94 18.55 -2.15 -4.89
C THR A 94 19.49 -1.74 -6.02
N GLU A 95 19.54 -0.45 -6.36
CA GLU A 95 20.48 0.11 -7.33
C GLU A 95 21.88 0.34 -6.74
N ALA A 96 21.99 0.50 -5.42
CA ALA A 96 23.25 0.84 -4.77
C ALA A 96 24.43 -0.09 -5.12
N PRO A 97 24.27 -1.44 -5.24
CA PRO A 97 25.34 -2.34 -5.62
C PRO A 97 25.88 -2.14 -7.05
N LEU A 98 25.17 -1.38 -7.92
CA LEU A 98 25.70 -1.01 -9.25
C LEU A 98 26.87 -0.03 -9.16
N PHE A 99 27.08 0.60 -8.02
CA PHE A 99 28.12 1.60 -7.79
C PHE A 99 29.19 1.06 -6.84
N PRO A 100 30.43 1.56 -6.95
CA PRO A 100 31.48 1.21 -6.02
C PRO A 100 31.09 1.65 -4.58
N TRP A 101 31.37 0.77 -3.62
CA TRP A 101 31.26 1.07 -2.21
C TRP A 101 32.63 1.42 -1.65
N ALA A 102 32.70 2.52 -0.90
CA ALA A 102 33.88 2.91 -0.15
C ALA A 102 33.60 2.83 1.35
N ASP A 103 34.50 2.20 2.08
CA ASP A 103 34.46 2.10 3.53
C ASP A 103 35.78 2.63 4.13
N TYR A 104 35.74 2.98 5.39
CA TYR A 104 36.92 3.30 6.17
C TYR A 104 36.74 2.79 7.60
N ALA A 105 37.83 2.35 8.17
CA ALA A 105 37.87 1.95 9.55
C ALA A 105 39.07 2.60 10.25
N GLY A 106 38.89 2.91 11.51
CA GLY A 106 39.97 3.43 12.37
C GLY A 106 39.89 2.76 13.74
N GLY A 107 41.02 2.26 14.22
CA GLY A 107 41.12 1.60 15.50
C GLY A 107 42.28 2.15 16.31
N LEU A 108 42.03 2.42 17.61
CA LEU A 108 43.04 2.72 18.62
C LEU A 108 42.88 1.69 19.69
N SER A 109 43.98 0.97 20.03
CA SER A 109 44.00 0.07 21.15
C SER A 109 45.12 0.41 22.10
N LYS A 110 44.88 0.23 23.41
CA LYS A 110 45.88 0.43 24.44
C LYS A 110 46.00 -0.88 25.24
N GLY A 111 47.15 -1.48 25.18
CA GLY A 111 47.36 -2.74 25.91
C GLY A 111 48.80 -3.23 25.81
N ALA A 112 49.18 -4.08 26.73
CA ALA A 112 50.55 -4.64 26.83
C ALA A 112 50.85 -5.74 25.81
N ASN A 113 49.83 -6.30 25.13
CA ASN A 113 49.98 -7.49 24.27
C ASN A 113 48.99 -7.44 23.11
N TYR A 114 49.23 -6.57 22.11
CA TYR A 114 48.47 -6.68 20.86
C TYR A 114 49.44 -6.92 19.71
N THR A 115 49.38 -8.12 19.16
CA THR A 115 50.00 -8.46 17.90
C THR A 115 48.94 -9.13 17.01
N SER A 116 48.73 -8.57 15.85
CA SER A 116 48.02 -9.22 14.76
C SER A 116 48.78 -10.49 14.40
N GLY A 117 48.34 -11.61 14.90
CA GLY A 117 48.75 -12.95 14.43
C GLY A 117 50.06 -13.56 14.95
N ASN A 118 50.97 -12.83 15.60
CA ASN A 118 52.18 -13.40 16.22
C ASN A 118 52.45 -12.80 17.60
N ILE A 119 52.59 -13.65 18.60
CA ILE A 119 52.93 -13.28 19.97
C ILE A 119 54.41 -12.89 20.00
N VAL A 120 54.70 -11.60 20.03
CA VAL A 120 56.04 -11.10 20.40
C VAL A 120 55.95 -10.60 21.84
N GLN A 121 56.56 -11.35 22.76
CA GLN A 121 56.77 -10.88 24.12
C GLN A 121 57.74 -9.71 24.11
N THR A 122 57.21 -8.52 24.28
CA THR A 122 58.04 -7.33 24.61
C THR A 122 57.84 -6.97 26.07
N THR A 123 58.87 -7.14 26.83
CA THR A 123 58.97 -6.75 28.26
C THR A 123 58.76 -5.25 28.40
N GLY A 124 57.67 -4.84 29.02
CA GLY A 124 57.58 -3.57 29.75
C GLY A 124 57.19 -2.29 29.02
N THR A 125 56.84 -2.33 27.72
CA THR A 125 56.39 -1.12 26.99
C THR A 125 54.92 -1.17 26.68
N THR A 126 54.13 -0.22 27.13
CA THR A 126 52.75 -0.02 26.79
C THR A 126 52.71 0.54 25.35
N LEU A 127 52.39 -0.31 24.39
CA LEU A 127 52.16 0.12 22.99
C LEU A 127 50.73 0.64 22.83
N THR A 128 50.58 1.69 22.07
CA THR A 128 49.26 2.23 21.67
C THR A 128 49.19 2.14 20.14
N PRO A 129 48.89 0.95 19.60
CA PRO A 129 48.77 0.78 18.17
C PRO A 129 47.54 1.55 17.64
N GLY A 130 47.73 2.26 16.54
CA GLY A 130 46.69 2.91 15.81
C GLY A 130 46.67 2.41 14.37
N MET A 131 45.49 2.23 13.81
CA MET A 131 45.26 1.82 12.44
C MET A 131 44.16 2.70 11.84
N ILE A 132 44.41 3.16 10.64
CA ILE A 132 43.38 3.79 9.78
C ILE A 132 43.51 3.10 8.43
N ASP A 133 42.45 2.50 7.98
CA ASP A 133 42.36 1.86 6.69
C ASP A 133 41.09 2.28 5.95
N GLY A 134 41.15 2.24 4.64
CA GLY A 134 40.02 2.48 3.76
C GLY A 134 40.03 1.46 2.64
N GLY A 135 38.82 1.06 2.24
CA GLY A 135 38.60 0.10 1.18
C GLY A 135 37.64 0.63 0.13
N ILE A 136 37.79 0.15 -1.09
CA ILE A 136 36.81 0.32 -2.17
C ILE A 136 36.48 -1.09 -2.66
N SER A 137 35.23 -1.41 -2.74
CA SER A 137 34.73 -2.68 -3.28
C SER A 137 33.63 -2.41 -4.29
N TRP A 138 33.67 -3.10 -5.40
CA TRP A 138 32.66 -3.00 -6.46
C TRP A 138 32.44 -4.38 -7.12
N GLU A 139 31.22 -4.88 -7.03
CA GLU A 139 30.79 -6.07 -7.75
C GLU A 139 30.29 -5.67 -9.15
N LEU A 140 30.91 -6.25 -10.18
CA LEU A 140 30.53 -5.99 -11.56
C LEU A 140 29.27 -6.80 -11.91
N ASP A 141 28.18 -6.12 -12.23
CA ASP A 141 26.89 -6.75 -12.60
C ASP A 141 26.92 -7.26 -14.06
N ILE A 142 27.80 -8.20 -14.36
CA ILE A 142 28.00 -8.74 -15.71
C ILE A 142 26.76 -9.52 -16.14
N TRP A 143 26.20 -10.33 -15.25
CA TRP A 143 25.07 -11.20 -15.51
C TRP A 143 23.71 -10.53 -15.31
N GLY A 144 23.70 -9.29 -14.86
CA GLY A 144 22.51 -8.49 -14.69
C GLY A 144 21.68 -8.82 -13.45
N LYS A 145 22.26 -9.44 -12.42
CA LYS A 145 21.59 -9.76 -11.17
C LYS A 145 21.01 -8.51 -10.51
N THR A 146 21.84 -7.51 -10.27
CA THR A 146 21.42 -6.26 -9.64
C THR A 146 20.42 -5.49 -10.49
N ARG A 147 20.58 -5.50 -11.81
CA ARG A 147 19.62 -4.91 -12.75
C ARG A 147 18.26 -5.61 -12.69
N ARG A 148 18.22 -6.96 -12.58
CA ARG A 148 16.97 -7.72 -12.39
C ARG A 148 16.32 -7.45 -11.03
N LEU A 149 17.09 -7.37 -9.94
CA LEU A 149 16.58 -6.98 -8.62
C LEU A 149 16.01 -5.55 -8.64
N THR A 150 16.66 -4.65 -9.36
CA THR A 150 16.15 -3.28 -9.56
C THR A 150 14.87 -3.26 -10.39
N GLU A 151 14.77 -4.10 -11.43
CA GLU A 151 13.54 -4.28 -12.21
C GLU A 151 12.40 -4.82 -11.31
N ALA A 152 12.68 -5.80 -10.45
CA ALA A 152 11.74 -6.32 -9.47
C ALA A 152 11.27 -5.21 -8.52
N ALA A 153 12.20 -4.45 -7.93
CA ALA A 153 11.87 -3.36 -7.02
C ALA A 153 11.04 -2.24 -7.68
N ARG A 154 11.29 -1.93 -8.96
CA ARG A 154 10.47 -0.99 -9.73
C ARG A 154 9.05 -1.53 -9.97
N ALA A 155 8.92 -2.81 -10.27
CA ALA A 155 7.62 -3.45 -10.42
C ALA A 155 6.85 -3.48 -9.09
N ASP A 156 7.51 -3.78 -7.96
CA ASP A 156 6.92 -3.73 -6.63
C ASP A 156 6.48 -2.31 -6.22
N TYR A 157 7.24 -1.30 -6.59
CA TYR A 157 6.82 0.09 -6.42
C TYR A 157 5.51 0.38 -7.16
N LEU A 158 5.41 -0.02 -8.45
CA LEU A 158 4.18 0.16 -9.23
C LEU A 158 3.02 -0.67 -8.66
N ALA A 159 3.29 -1.89 -8.18
CA ALA A 159 2.30 -2.70 -7.47
C ALA A 159 1.79 -2.00 -6.19
N SER A 160 2.68 -1.34 -5.45
CA SER A 160 2.33 -0.57 -4.25
C SER A 160 1.46 0.64 -4.57
N GLU A 161 1.70 1.35 -5.68
CA GLU A 161 0.85 2.45 -6.15
C GLU A 161 -0.57 1.96 -6.50
N GLU A 162 -0.69 0.86 -7.23
CA GLU A 162 -2.00 0.29 -7.56
C GLU A 162 -2.71 -0.24 -6.31
N GLY A 163 -1.96 -0.83 -5.36
CA GLY A 163 -2.49 -1.23 -4.05
C GLY A 163 -3.06 -0.05 -3.25
N GLN A 164 -2.40 1.10 -3.29
CA GLN A 164 -2.92 2.35 -2.70
C GLN A 164 -4.23 2.79 -3.38
N ARG A 165 -4.31 2.72 -4.72
CA ARG A 165 -5.53 3.06 -5.47
C ARG A 165 -6.67 2.10 -5.14
N ALA A 166 -6.39 0.80 -5.04
CA ALA A 166 -7.37 -0.22 -4.64
C ALA A 166 -7.91 0.03 -3.23
N LEU A 167 -7.03 0.34 -2.28
CA LEU A 167 -7.43 0.70 -0.92
C LEU A 167 -8.30 1.95 -0.89
N MET A 168 -7.92 3.01 -1.61
CA MET A 168 -8.70 4.24 -1.73
C MET A 168 -10.12 3.96 -2.22
N LEU A 169 -10.27 3.21 -3.31
CA LEU A 169 -11.59 2.84 -3.85
C LEU A 169 -12.41 2.04 -2.83
N SER A 170 -11.78 1.09 -2.13
CA SER A 170 -12.45 0.29 -1.10
C SER A 170 -12.93 1.13 0.07
N LEU A 171 -12.11 2.06 0.56
CA LEU A 171 -12.47 2.97 1.66
C LEU A 171 -13.61 3.92 1.28
N LEU A 172 -13.52 4.54 0.09
CA LEU A 172 -14.57 5.44 -0.38
C LEU A 172 -15.89 4.70 -0.59
N ARG A 173 -15.85 3.46 -1.12
CA ARG A 173 -17.02 2.60 -1.22
C ARG A 173 -17.62 2.30 0.15
N GLN A 174 -16.80 1.90 1.11
CA GLN A 174 -17.26 1.57 2.47
C GLN A 174 -17.92 2.77 3.15
N VAL A 175 -17.38 3.98 2.98
CA VAL A 175 -17.99 5.21 3.51
C VAL A 175 -19.33 5.49 2.85
N ALA A 176 -19.43 5.33 1.51
CA ALA A 176 -20.67 5.53 0.80
C ALA A 176 -21.75 4.52 1.24
N ASP A 177 -21.39 3.23 1.33
CA ASP A 177 -22.28 2.18 1.81
C ASP A 177 -22.77 2.48 3.23
N SER A 178 -21.88 2.89 4.15
CA SER A 178 -22.23 3.23 5.52
C SER A 178 -23.13 4.47 5.60
N TYR A 179 -22.89 5.48 4.76
CA TYR A 179 -23.75 6.66 4.67
C TYR A 179 -25.16 6.31 4.21
N LEU A 180 -25.30 5.44 3.20
CA LEU A 180 -26.60 4.97 2.73
C LEU A 180 -27.32 4.14 3.80
N GLN A 181 -26.59 3.32 4.57
CA GLN A 181 -27.15 2.59 5.70
C GLN A 181 -27.62 3.53 6.81
N LEU A 182 -26.92 4.64 7.09
CA LEU A 182 -27.40 5.64 8.04
C LEU A 182 -28.73 6.25 7.61
N LEU A 183 -28.87 6.62 6.33
CA LEU A 183 -30.15 7.12 5.80
C LEU A 183 -31.28 6.08 5.90
N GLN A 184 -30.96 4.81 5.67
CA GLN A 184 -31.90 3.70 5.84
C GLN A 184 -32.36 3.58 7.31
N LEU A 185 -31.45 3.65 8.27
CA LEU A 185 -31.77 3.56 9.70
C LEU A 185 -32.60 4.75 10.16
N ASP A 186 -32.33 5.97 9.66
CA ASP A 186 -33.12 7.16 9.96
C ASP A 186 -34.58 6.99 9.46
N GLU A 187 -34.78 6.47 8.23
CA GLU A 187 -36.11 6.17 7.71
C GLU A 187 -36.79 5.05 8.53
N GLN A 188 -36.07 4.01 8.89
CA GLN A 188 -36.58 2.94 9.75
C GLN A 188 -37.02 3.46 11.11
N LEU A 189 -36.22 4.34 11.73
CA LEU A 189 -36.57 4.99 12.98
C LEU A 189 -37.86 5.80 12.85
N ALA A 190 -37.97 6.60 11.78
CA ALA A 190 -39.17 7.40 11.52
C ALA A 190 -40.42 6.52 11.30
N ILE A 191 -40.30 5.38 10.64
CA ILE A 191 -41.42 4.43 10.46
C ILE A 191 -41.83 3.82 11.80
N VAL A 192 -40.86 3.37 12.61
CA VAL A 192 -41.15 2.79 13.92
C VAL A 192 -41.81 3.82 14.86
N GLN A 193 -41.35 5.07 14.84
CA GLN A 193 -41.97 6.16 15.62
C GLN A 193 -43.43 6.39 15.21
N LYS A 194 -43.74 6.40 13.90
CA LYS A 194 -45.13 6.48 13.43
C LYS A 194 -45.95 5.26 13.81
N SER A 195 -45.33 4.07 13.85
CA SER A 195 -46.00 2.85 14.31
C SER A 195 -46.35 2.94 15.79
N VAL A 196 -45.45 3.49 16.63
CA VAL A 196 -45.68 3.72 18.03
C VAL A 196 -46.86 4.71 18.22
N GLU A 197 -46.89 5.80 17.46
CA GLU A 197 -48.00 6.77 17.47
C GLU A 197 -49.32 6.09 17.10
N SER A 198 -49.36 5.31 16.03
CA SER A 198 -50.53 4.59 15.58
C SER A 198 -51.02 3.53 16.61
N TYR A 199 -50.11 2.77 17.21
CA TYR A 199 -50.46 1.78 18.24
C TYR A 199 -50.90 2.46 19.55
N SER A 200 -50.37 3.61 19.90
CA SER A 200 -50.80 4.35 21.06
C SER A 200 -52.22 4.88 20.90
N GLU A 201 -52.57 5.35 19.70
CA GLU A 201 -53.93 5.77 19.38
C GLU A 201 -54.89 4.59 19.35
N CYS A 202 -54.50 3.45 18.77
CA CYS A 202 -55.30 2.21 18.79
C CYS A 202 -55.57 1.74 20.22
N LEU A 203 -54.53 1.79 21.07
CA LEU A 203 -54.69 1.41 22.47
C LEU A 203 -55.66 2.34 23.18
N ARG A 204 -55.58 3.67 22.98
CA ARG A 204 -56.47 4.67 23.53
C ARG A 204 -57.95 4.35 23.17
N LEU A 205 -58.20 4.05 21.90
CA LEU A 205 -59.54 3.69 21.42
C LEU A 205 -60.07 2.41 22.07
N PHE A 206 -59.23 1.35 22.21
CA PHE A 206 -59.68 0.12 22.89
C PHE A 206 -59.84 0.27 24.37
N ASP A 207 -59.07 1.13 25.06
CA ASP A 207 -59.30 1.45 26.49
C ASP A 207 -60.63 2.19 26.66
N GLU A 208 -60.99 3.19 25.82
CA GLU A 208 -62.29 3.88 25.83
C GLU A 208 -63.46 2.96 25.56
N GLN A 209 -63.31 2.01 24.59
CA GLN A 209 -64.36 0.98 24.35
C GLN A 209 -64.56 0.07 25.54
N LEU A 210 -63.46 -0.31 26.23
CA LEU A 210 -63.54 -1.16 27.42
C LEU A 210 -64.23 -0.42 28.57
N GLU A 211 -63.93 0.86 28.80
CA GLU A 211 -64.60 1.71 29.80
C GLU A 211 -66.10 1.88 29.50
N GLY A 212 -66.43 2.03 28.21
CA GLY A 212 -67.82 2.02 27.72
C GLY A 212 -68.55 0.70 27.75
N GLN A 213 -67.92 -0.35 28.28
CA GLN A 213 -68.46 -1.74 28.36
C GLN A 213 -68.82 -2.37 27.01
N VAL A 214 -68.23 -1.90 25.91
CA VAL A 214 -68.42 -2.42 24.56
C VAL A 214 -67.12 -3.05 23.99
N GLY A 215 -66.02 -2.99 24.75
CA GLY A 215 -64.68 -3.54 24.35
C GLY A 215 -64.32 -4.82 25.11
N ASP A 216 -63.28 -5.51 24.63
CA ASP A 216 -62.70 -6.72 25.20
C ASP A 216 -61.30 -6.46 25.78
N LYS A 217 -61.06 -6.99 27.00
CA LYS A 217 -59.72 -6.96 27.63
C LYS A 217 -58.62 -7.60 26.81
N LEU A 218 -58.94 -8.58 25.97
CA LEU A 218 -57.98 -9.21 25.06
C LEU A 218 -57.45 -8.20 24.02
N GLN A 219 -58.36 -7.38 23.46
CA GLN A 219 -58.01 -6.35 22.49
C GLN A 219 -57.07 -5.32 23.11
N VAL A 220 -57.37 -4.82 24.31
CA VAL A 220 -56.50 -3.90 25.07
C VAL A 220 -55.14 -4.51 25.36
N SER A 221 -55.08 -5.75 25.82
CA SER A 221 -53.80 -6.43 26.10
C SER A 221 -52.97 -6.65 24.85
N SER A 222 -53.61 -6.99 23.74
CA SER A 222 -52.95 -7.15 22.44
C SER A 222 -52.39 -5.82 21.92
N ALA A 223 -53.13 -4.72 22.03
CA ALA A 223 -52.70 -3.39 21.65
C ALA A 223 -51.53 -2.91 22.53
N LYS A 224 -51.56 -3.16 23.85
CA LYS A 224 -50.44 -2.88 24.77
C LYS A 224 -49.18 -3.66 24.37
N ALA A 225 -49.32 -4.94 24.03
CA ALA A 225 -48.18 -5.73 23.59
C ALA A 225 -47.58 -5.24 22.27
N ALA A 226 -48.44 -4.86 21.31
CA ALA A 226 -47.96 -4.28 20.02
C ALA A 226 -47.25 -2.95 20.20
N LEU A 227 -47.80 -2.06 21.07
CA LEU A 227 -47.18 -0.77 21.42
C LEU A 227 -45.81 -1.01 22.08
N ALA A 228 -45.74 -1.86 23.09
CA ALA A 228 -44.48 -2.15 23.80
C ALA A 228 -43.40 -2.76 22.87
N SER A 229 -43.84 -3.64 21.99
CA SER A 229 -42.96 -4.26 21.00
C SER A 229 -42.37 -3.22 20.03
N SER A 230 -43.19 -2.28 19.56
CA SER A 230 -42.71 -1.19 18.69
C SER A 230 -41.80 -0.22 19.43
N GLN A 231 -42.15 0.15 20.67
CA GLN A 231 -41.31 1.01 21.50
C GLN A 231 -39.94 0.42 21.79
N ALA A 232 -39.85 -0.91 21.99
CA ALA A 232 -38.60 -1.62 22.23
C ALA A 232 -37.65 -1.61 21.02
N GLN A 233 -38.14 -1.36 19.80
CA GLN A 233 -37.30 -1.27 18.61
C GLN A 233 -36.53 0.07 18.54
N ILE A 234 -37.06 1.17 19.06
CA ILE A 234 -36.45 2.49 18.97
C ILE A 234 -35.02 2.51 19.53
N PRO A 235 -34.75 2.13 20.79
CA PRO A 235 -33.38 2.18 21.32
C PRO A 235 -32.40 1.23 20.58
N ALA A 236 -32.91 0.14 20.02
CA ALA A 236 -32.08 -0.75 19.23
C ALA A 236 -31.63 -0.10 17.92
N ILE A 237 -32.50 0.64 17.24
CA ILE A 237 -32.17 1.37 16.00
C ILE A 237 -31.25 2.55 16.32
N GLU A 238 -31.52 3.31 17.39
CA GLU A 238 -30.69 4.43 17.84
C GLU A 238 -29.25 3.98 18.17
N ALA A 239 -29.10 2.83 18.82
CA ALA A 239 -27.79 2.23 19.08
C ALA A 239 -27.07 1.83 17.79
N GLN A 240 -27.79 1.31 16.78
CA GLN A 240 -27.20 1.00 15.48
C GLN A 240 -26.74 2.26 14.74
N ILE A 241 -27.53 3.36 14.78
CA ILE A 241 -27.16 4.65 14.21
C ILE A 241 -25.87 5.15 14.87
N ALA A 242 -25.81 5.19 16.21
CA ALA A 242 -24.65 5.68 16.95
C ALA A 242 -23.38 4.86 16.62
N ASN A 243 -23.50 3.53 16.56
CA ASN A 243 -22.38 2.64 16.20
C ASN A 243 -21.90 2.91 14.78
N LEU A 244 -22.82 3.09 13.84
CA LEU A 244 -22.46 3.33 12.44
C LEU A 244 -21.86 4.74 12.24
N GLU A 245 -22.36 5.77 12.96
CA GLU A 245 -21.76 7.11 12.98
C GLU A 245 -20.31 7.09 13.50
N ASN A 246 -20.06 6.30 14.56
CA ASN A 246 -18.72 6.11 15.09
C ASN A 246 -17.81 5.42 14.09
N ALA A 247 -18.28 4.38 13.40
CA ALA A 247 -17.53 3.69 12.36
C ALA A 247 -17.17 4.62 11.17
N VAL A 248 -18.14 5.40 10.71
CA VAL A 248 -17.93 6.40 9.64
C VAL A 248 -16.97 7.50 10.08
N SER A 249 -17.07 7.96 11.34
CA SER A 249 -16.13 8.93 11.89
C SER A 249 -14.70 8.41 11.91
N ALA A 250 -14.51 7.14 12.29
CA ALA A 250 -13.20 6.47 12.25
C ALA A 250 -12.65 6.38 10.82
N LEU A 251 -13.49 6.01 9.85
CA LEU A 251 -13.12 5.97 8.43
C LEU A 251 -12.75 7.36 7.90
N ALA A 252 -13.46 8.41 8.34
CA ALA A 252 -13.15 9.79 7.99
C ALA A 252 -11.92 10.36 8.76
N GLY A 253 -11.29 9.56 9.63
CA GLY A 253 -10.09 9.95 10.38
C GLY A 253 -10.34 11.03 11.44
N ARG A 254 -11.56 11.15 11.96
CA ARG A 254 -11.96 12.11 12.96
C ARG A 254 -12.48 11.46 14.25
N ALA A 255 -12.61 12.24 15.30
CA ALA A 255 -13.20 11.77 16.56
C ALA A 255 -14.66 11.30 16.33
N PRO A 256 -15.15 10.29 17.11
CA PRO A 256 -16.54 9.86 17.07
C PRO A 256 -17.52 11.02 17.26
N GLY A 257 -18.56 11.05 16.46
CA GLY A 257 -19.55 12.10 16.51
C GLY A 257 -20.63 11.97 15.45
N HIS A 258 -21.62 12.86 15.52
CA HIS A 258 -22.73 12.88 14.58
C HIS A 258 -22.27 13.08 13.13
N ILE A 259 -22.83 12.30 12.23
CA ILE A 259 -22.60 12.40 10.78
C ILE A 259 -23.70 13.26 10.18
N ARG A 260 -23.30 14.38 9.60
CA ARG A 260 -24.18 15.28 8.89
C ARG A 260 -24.83 14.56 7.72
N ARG A 261 -26.15 14.60 7.65
CA ARG A 261 -26.91 14.04 6.54
C ARG A 261 -28.15 14.87 6.29
N SER A 262 -28.39 15.18 5.02
CA SER A 262 -29.54 15.93 4.55
C SER A 262 -30.29 15.09 3.51
N GLY A 263 -31.61 15.15 3.55
CA GLY A 263 -32.49 14.41 2.67
C GLY A 263 -32.78 12.99 3.15
N SER A 264 -33.68 12.32 2.43
CA SER A 264 -34.06 10.94 2.68
C SER A 264 -33.36 10.00 1.67
N LEU A 265 -33.38 8.71 1.96
CA LEU A 265 -32.90 7.71 1.02
C LEU A 265 -33.60 7.81 -0.36
N ARG A 266 -34.84 8.30 -0.37
CA ARG A 266 -35.65 8.50 -1.60
C ARG A 266 -35.18 9.66 -2.45
N ASP A 267 -34.51 10.65 -1.86
CA ASP A 267 -33.99 11.82 -2.57
C ASP A 267 -32.69 11.52 -3.30
N ILE A 268 -32.03 10.38 -2.98
CA ILE A 268 -30.86 9.92 -3.71
C ILE A 268 -31.32 9.40 -5.06
N SER A 269 -31.05 10.19 -6.09
CA SER A 269 -31.43 9.87 -7.47
C SER A 269 -30.79 8.56 -7.93
N TYR A 270 -31.58 7.49 -8.01
CA TYR A 270 -31.19 6.20 -8.55
C TYR A 270 -31.13 6.15 -10.08
N ASN A 271 -31.23 7.28 -10.74
CA ASN A 271 -31.30 7.33 -12.21
C ASN A 271 -29.92 7.17 -12.87
N ILE A 272 -29.14 6.23 -12.32
CA ILE A 272 -27.85 5.82 -12.89
C ILE A 272 -28.17 4.80 -13.98
N LYS A 273 -28.27 5.27 -15.21
CA LYS A 273 -28.27 4.35 -16.36
C LYS A 273 -26.86 3.80 -16.51
N VAL A 274 -26.62 2.61 -15.98
CA VAL A 274 -25.39 1.87 -16.25
C VAL A 274 -25.46 1.38 -17.69
N PRO A 275 -24.62 1.89 -18.61
CA PRO A 275 -24.62 1.44 -19.99
C PRO A 275 -24.31 -0.07 -20.03
N ALA A 276 -25.07 -0.82 -20.81
CA ALA A 276 -24.94 -2.27 -20.92
C ALA A 276 -23.59 -2.74 -21.50
N GLY A 277 -22.81 -1.83 -22.08
CA GLY A 277 -21.55 -2.12 -22.74
C GLY A 277 -20.32 -1.61 -22.00
N ILE A 278 -20.10 -2.01 -20.72
CA ILE A 278 -18.79 -1.81 -20.10
C ILE A 278 -17.80 -2.74 -20.82
N PRO A 279 -16.83 -2.19 -21.57
CA PRO A 279 -15.91 -3.03 -22.32
C PRO A 279 -15.13 -3.97 -21.41
N ALA A 280 -14.83 -5.17 -21.87
CA ALA A 280 -14.05 -6.14 -21.11
C ALA A 280 -12.66 -5.60 -20.68
N TYR A 281 -12.12 -4.60 -21.41
CA TYR A 281 -10.86 -3.94 -21.06
C TYR A 281 -10.89 -3.17 -19.74
N ILE A 282 -12.07 -3.00 -19.09
CA ILE A 282 -12.12 -2.40 -17.75
C ILE A 282 -11.32 -3.23 -16.73
N LEU A 283 -11.16 -4.54 -16.97
CA LEU A 283 -10.33 -5.38 -16.12
C LEU A 283 -8.88 -4.92 -16.11
N SER A 284 -8.36 -4.47 -17.25
CA SER A 284 -6.99 -3.92 -17.32
C SER A 284 -6.82 -2.57 -16.63
N ARG A 285 -7.94 -1.89 -16.27
CA ARG A 285 -7.94 -0.63 -15.50
C ARG A 285 -8.13 -0.84 -14.01
N ARG A 286 -8.53 -2.03 -13.59
CA ARG A 286 -8.75 -2.34 -12.16
C ARG A 286 -7.42 -2.31 -11.41
N PRO A 287 -7.33 -1.52 -10.31
CA PRO A 287 -6.08 -1.41 -9.57
C PRO A 287 -5.63 -2.73 -8.95
N ASP A 288 -6.55 -3.60 -8.51
CA ASP A 288 -6.25 -4.91 -7.94
C ASP A 288 -5.65 -5.87 -8.98
N VAL A 289 -6.16 -5.85 -10.21
CA VAL A 289 -5.62 -6.64 -11.34
C VAL A 289 -4.23 -6.13 -11.73
N ARG A 290 -4.07 -4.81 -11.87
CA ARG A 290 -2.78 -4.19 -12.19
C ARG A 290 -1.74 -4.43 -11.09
N GLN A 291 -2.15 -4.38 -9.83
CA GLN A 291 -1.28 -4.72 -8.71
C GLN A 291 -0.73 -6.14 -8.86
N SER A 292 -1.60 -7.13 -9.14
CA SER A 292 -1.20 -8.52 -9.33
C SER A 292 -0.29 -8.71 -10.55
N GLU A 293 -0.53 -7.97 -11.63
CA GLU A 293 0.32 -8.00 -12.83
C GLU A 293 1.72 -7.46 -12.53
N TYR A 294 1.83 -6.35 -11.80
CA TYR A 294 3.13 -5.83 -11.38
C TYR A 294 3.86 -6.76 -10.40
N GLN A 295 3.15 -7.42 -9.49
CA GLN A 295 3.72 -8.45 -8.62
C GLN A 295 4.25 -9.64 -9.43
N LEU A 296 3.52 -10.08 -10.45
CA LEU A 296 3.98 -11.13 -11.36
C LEU A 296 5.24 -10.69 -12.14
N ARG A 297 5.28 -9.43 -12.56
CA ARG A 297 6.47 -8.86 -13.21
C ARG A 297 7.67 -8.81 -12.27
N ALA A 298 7.48 -8.45 -10.99
CA ALA A 298 8.53 -8.47 -9.99
C ALA A 298 9.06 -9.89 -9.81
N ALA A 299 8.18 -10.87 -9.61
CA ALA A 299 8.56 -12.28 -9.47
C ALA A 299 9.28 -12.82 -10.72
N ASN A 300 8.89 -12.42 -11.93
CA ASN A 300 9.61 -12.79 -13.16
C ASN A 300 11.03 -12.22 -13.19
N ALA A 301 11.22 -10.99 -12.73
CA ALA A 301 12.54 -10.38 -12.64
C ALA A 301 13.41 -11.08 -11.58
N ASP A 302 12.84 -11.49 -10.44
CA ASP A 302 13.52 -12.28 -9.41
C ASP A 302 14.00 -13.64 -9.94
N VAL A 303 13.25 -14.30 -10.83
CA VAL A 303 13.70 -15.50 -11.53
C VAL A 303 14.98 -15.20 -12.33
N GLY A 304 15.03 -14.04 -13.00
CA GLY A 304 16.22 -13.62 -13.72
C GLY A 304 17.43 -13.39 -12.80
N ALA A 305 17.22 -12.81 -11.63
CA ALA A 305 18.26 -12.63 -10.61
C ALA A 305 18.76 -13.98 -10.08
N ALA A 306 17.84 -14.92 -9.80
CA ALA A 306 18.19 -16.26 -9.34
C ALA A 306 18.96 -17.07 -10.39
N ILE A 307 18.66 -16.88 -11.68
CA ILE A 307 19.45 -17.50 -12.77
C ILE A 307 20.86 -16.90 -12.82
N ALA A 308 21.00 -15.59 -12.58
CA ALA A 308 22.31 -14.94 -12.55
C ALA A 308 23.21 -15.49 -11.41
N ASP A 309 22.65 -16.00 -10.33
CA ASP A 309 23.38 -16.62 -9.20
C ASP A 309 24.07 -17.94 -9.54
N TYR A 310 23.74 -18.59 -10.66
CA TYR A 310 24.48 -19.75 -11.14
C TYR A 310 25.87 -19.41 -11.73
N PHE A 311 26.14 -18.13 -11.98
CA PHE A 311 27.37 -17.67 -12.59
C PHE A 311 28.31 -17.06 -11.54
N PRO A 312 29.66 -17.14 -11.78
CA PRO A 312 30.62 -16.58 -10.83
C PRO A 312 30.51 -15.07 -10.72
N THR A 313 30.59 -14.55 -9.51
CA THR A 313 30.66 -13.11 -9.26
C THR A 313 32.07 -12.59 -9.48
N ILE A 314 32.18 -11.40 -10.06
CA ILE A 314 33.48 -10.72 -10.28
C ILE A 314 33.44 -9.40 -9.52
N SER A 315 34.29 -9.29 -8.51
CA SER A 315 34.43 -8.09 -7.71
C SER A 315 35.81 -7.46 -7.87
N LEU A 316 35.85 -6.14 -7.91
CA LEU A 316 37.07 -5.33 -7.84
C LEU A 316 37.20 -4.78 -6.42
N THR A 317 38.31 -5.07 -5.78
CA THR A 317 38.61 -4.58 -4.44
C THR A 317 39.95 -3.86 -4.45
N ALA A 318 40.01 -2.74 -3.72
CA ALA A 318 41.26 -2.06 -3.42
C ALA A 318 41.23 -1.62 -1.96
N ALA A 319 42.32 -1.84 -1.25
CA ALA A 319 42.44 -1.41 0.14
C ALA A 319 43.78 -0.69 0.36
N GLY A 320 43.75 0.28 1.23
CA GLY A 320 44.96 1.02 1.61
C GLY A 320 44.83 1.56 3.03
N GLY A 321 45.91 1.55 3.77
CA GLY A 321 45.88 2.00 5.15
C GLY A 321 47.25 2.31 5.71
N ILE A 322 47.23 2.93 6.87
CA ILE A 322 48.43 3.18 7.69
C ILE A 322 48.21 2.54 9.05
N ALA A 323 49.21 1.80 9.49
CA ALA A 323 49.24 1.24 10.82
C ALA A 323 50.53 1.64 11.56
N SER A 324 50.42 1.98 12.82
CA SER A 324 51.55 2.33 13.66
C SER A 324 51.46 1.58 15.00
N SER A 325 52.57 1.06 15.44
CA SER A 325 52.68 0.45 16.77
C SER A 325 52.68 1.47 17.91
N ASP A 326 52.96 2.75 17.62
CA ASP A 326 52.92 3.85 18.58
C ASP A 326 52.36 5.09 17.89
N LEU A 327 51.33 5.71 18.47
CA LEU A 327 50.72 6.96 18.00
C LEU A 327 51.69 8.14 17.83
N ARG A 328 52.80 8.13 18.55
CA ARG A 328 53.86 9.16 18.46
C ARG A 328 54.59 9.11 17.12
N HIS A 329 54.45 8.03 16.34
CA HIS A 329 55.18 7.83 15.09
C HIS A 329 54.24 7.59 13.89
N VAL A 330 52.97 8.01 13.95
CA VAL A 330 52.01 7.90 12.85
C VAL A 330 52.48 8.60 11.56
N GLN A 331 53.38 9.56 11.66
CA GLN A 331 53.96 10.25 10.47
C GLN A 331 55.12 9.50 9.80
N GLY A 332 55.50 8.32 10.25
CA GLY A 332 56.61 7.52 9.71
C GLY A 332 56.13 6.44 8.73
N ARG A 333 56.05 6.74 7.46
CA ARG A 333 56.32 5.98 6.23
C ARG A 333 56.13 4.44 6.23
N ARG A 334 55.02 3.88 6.64
CA ARG A 334 54.68 2.49 6.25
C ARG A 334 53.18 2.40 5.93
N GLY A 335 52.81 2.89 4.74
CA GLY A 335 51.53 2.57 4.15
C GLY A 335 51.62 1.26 3.36
N GLY A 336 50.68 0.36 3.55
CA GLY A 336 50.48 -0.81 2.69
C GLY A 336 49.27 -0.59 1.80
N TRP A 337 49.40 -1.06 0.59
CA TRP A 337 48.26 -1.14 -0.38
C TRP A 337 48.21 -2.56 -0.93
N GLY A 338 46.99 -3.04 -1.24
CA GLY A 338 46.72 -4.36 -1.80
C GLY A 338 45.50 -4.35 -2.70
#